data_3fc5100bb1693b64ca25b089e6ba953a
#
_entry.id   3fc5100bb1693b64ca25b089e6ba953a
#
_cell.length_a   1.000
_cell.length_b   1.000
_cell.length_c   1.000
_cell.angle_alpha   90.00
_cell.angle_beta   90.00
_cell.angle_gamma   90.00
#
_symmetry.space_group_name_H-M   'P 1'
#
loop_
_entity.id
_entity.type
_entity.pdbx_description
1 polymer ?
#
loop_
_entity_poly.entity_id
_entity_poly.type
_entity_poly.pdbx_seq_one_letter_code
_entity_poly.pdbx_strand_id
1 'polypeptide(L)'
;MMEQNALVVDGLTKQYRDFTLDHISFCVPRGSIVGLIGENGAGKSTAIQAILGLIQKDAGSISLLGKTEEEMDAATRNRIGVVFDGSNFPGALSPDKLNTVFQRIYETWDEDVYFSLLEQLSLPKEKKFKEFSKGMRMKLSIAVALSHHSEFLILDEATSALDYVSEQIVQQSIERLMKGRTAVTIAHRLSTVQNADRIFVLGDKGILEQGSHAELLKKGGEYAKLYRIGQ
;
A
#
# COMPACT_ATOMS: atom_id res chain seq x y z
N MET A 1 11.48 21.43 4.98
CA MET A 1 11.62 20.17 4.21
C MET A 1 10.71 19.05 4.70
N MET A 2 10.37 18.94 6.00
CA MET A 2 9.46 17.88 6.50
C MET A 2 7.99 18.05 6.05
N GLU A 3 7.50 19.26 5.85
CA GLU A 3 6.10 19.50 5.41
C GLU A 3 5.78 19.04 3.98
N GLN A 4 6.79 18.82 3.14
CA GLN A 4 6.60 18.36 1.76
C GLN A 4 6.48 16.83 1.62
N ASN A 5 6.92 16.06 2.61
CA ASN A 5 6.88 14.61 2.57
C ASN A 5 5.74 14.06 3.44
N ALA A 6 5.00 13.09 2.91
CA ALA A 6 4.00 12.36 3.68
C ALA A 6 4.61 11.23 4.49
N LEU A 7 5.72 10.63 3.99
CA LEU A 7 6.49 9.61 4.70
C LEU A 7 7.98 9.94 4.60
N VAL A 8 8.67 9.84 5.73
CA VAL A 8 10.13 9.87 5.81
C VAL A 8 10.57 8.65 6.60
N VAL A 9 11.42 7.85 6.03
CA VAL A 9 12.09 6.70 6.65
C VAL A 9 13.57 7.00 6.62
N ASP A 10 14.24 6.94 7.76
CA ASP A 10 15.66 7.23 7.89
C ASP A 10 16.36 6.16 8.75
N GLY A 11 17.26 5.41 8.12
CA GLY A 11 18.06 4.36 8.74
C GLY A 11 17.25 3.21 9.33
N LEU A 12 16.04 2.93 8.81
CA LEU A 12 15.18 1.87 9.34
C LEU A 12 15.89 0.53 9.31
N THR A 13 16.05 -0.07 10.48
CA THR A 13 16.67 -1.38 10.65
C THR A 13 15.75 -2.28 11.46
N LYS A 14 15.59 -3.53 10.97
CA LYS A 14 14.90 -4.60 11.68
C LYS A 14 15.65 -5.90 11.53
N GLN A 15 16.05 -6.48 12.66
CA GLN A 15 16.82 -7.71 12.70
C GLN A 15 15.94 -8.89 13.13
N TYR A 16 15.99 -9.95 12.39
CA TYR A 16 15.46 -11.28 12.71
C TYR A 16 16.61 -12.29 12.74
N ARG A 17 16.34 -13.52 13.16
CA ARG A 17 17.36 -14.56 13.26
C ARG A 17 18.07 -14.83 11.92
N ASP A 18 17.30 -14.89 10.84
CA ASP A 18 17.78 -15.31 9.51
C ASP A 18 17.66 -14.21 8.45
N PHE A 19 17.30 -12.98 8.85
CA PHE A 19 17.09 -11.86 7.93
C PHE A 19 17.31 -10.52 8.64
N THR A 20 17.90 -9.56 7.96
CA THR A 20 18.02 -8.18 8.45
C THR A 20 17.58 -7.20 7.36
N LEU A 21 16.59 -6.38 7.69
CA LEU A 21 16.32 -5.16 6.95
C LEU A 21 17.32 -4.12 7.44
N ASP A 22 18.25 -3.69 6.57
CA ASP A 22 19.42 -2.92 6.99
C ASP A 22 19.39 -1.48 6.47
N HIS A 23 19.32 -0.51 7.39
CA HIS A 23 19.51 0.94 7.18
C HIS A 23 18.77 1.52 5.96
N ILE A 24 17.50 1.12 5.73
CA ILE A 24 16.75 1.68 4.60
C ILE A 24 16.32 3.12 4.88
N SER A 25 16.55 3.99 3.89
CA SER A 25 16.17 5.41 3.95
C SER A 25 15.50 5.83 2.66
N PHE A 26 14.29 6.37 2.75
CA PHE A 26 13.56 6.94 1.62
C PHE A 26 12.49 7.92 2.08
N CYS A 27 11.99 8.72 1.15
CA CYS A 27 10.88 9.62 1.41
C CYS A 27 9.81 9.51 0.32
N VAL A 28 8.58 9.81 0.71
CA VAL A 28 7.40 9.87 -0.18
C VAL A 28 6.85 11.28 -0.13
N PRO A 29 7.01 12.08 -1.18
CA PRO A 29 6.43 13.41 -1.26
C PRO A 29 4.91 13.36 -1.22
N ARG A 30 4.27 14.41 -0.65
CA ARG A 30 2.81 14.51 -0.68
C ARG A 30 2.31 14.56 -2.13
N GLY A 31 1.21 13.85 -2.40
CA GLY A 31 0.59 13.76 -3.71
C GLY A 31 1.32 12.89 -4.72
N SER A 32 2.38 12.15 -4.31
CA SER A 32 3.12 11.23 -5.18
C SER A 32 2.75 9.78 -4.94
N ILE A 33 2.87 8.98 -5.98
CA ILE A 33 2.73 7.52 -5.97
C ILE A 33 4.13 6.93 -6.03
N VAL A 34 4.48 6.13 -5.02
CA VAL A 34 5.79 5.49 -4.91
C VAL A 34 5.66 3.98 -4.98
N GLY A 35 6.46 3.35 -5.83
CA GLY A 35 6.61 1.90 -5.91
C GLY A 35 7.74 1.39 -5.03
N LEU A 36 7.49 0.36 -4.22
CA LEU A 36 8.52 -0.39 -3.51
C LEU A 36 8.58 -1.80 -4.07
N ILE A 37 9.69 -2.14 -4.72
CA ILE A 37 9.91 -3.44 -5.35
C ILE A 37 11.17 -4.11 -4.84
N GLY A 38 11.36 -5.36 -5.19
CA GLY A 38 12.52 -6.15 -4.82
C GLY A 38 12.19 -7.64 -4.84
N GLU A 39 13.20 -8.49 -4.72
CA GLU A 39 13.01 -9.94 -4.65
C GLU A 39 12.16 -10.38 -3.46
N ASN A 40 11.67 -11.61 -3.50
CA ASN A 40 11.00 -12.21 -2.36
C ASN A 40 12.00 -12.34 -1.20
N GLY A 41 11.60 -11.92 0.00
CA GLY A 41 12.50 -11.89 1.15
C GLY A 41 13.31 -10.60 1.31
N ALA A 42 13.32 -9.67 0.35
CA ALA A 42 14.07 -8.41 0.46
C ALA A 42 13.58 -7.46 1.59
N GLY A 43 12.50 -7.80 2.30
CA GLY A 43 12.03 -7.03 3.46
C GLY A 43 10.96 -5.97 3.17
N LYS A 44 10.34 -5.98 1.97
CA LYS A 44 9.27 -5.03 1.62
C LYS A 44 8.14 -5.00 2.64
N SER A 45 7.55 -6.15 2.95
CA SER A 45 6.46 -6.25 3.93
C SER A 45 6.94 -5.91 5.35
N THR A 46 8.19 -6.24 5.71
CA THR A 46 8.80 -5.84 6.97
C THR A 46 8.90 -4.31 7.10
N ALA A 47 9.34 -3.65 6.02
CA ALA A 47 9.42 -2.19 5.98
C ALA A 47 8.03 -1.55 6.19
N ILE A 48 7.00 -2.04 5.49
CA ILE A 48 5.63 -1.54 5.64
C ILE A 48 5.07 -1.81 7.04
N GLN A 49 5.29 -2.99 7.60
CA GLN A 49 4.84 -3.30 8.96
C GLN A 49 5.51 -2.40 10.00
N ALA A 50 6.79 -2.07 9.83
CA ALA A 50 7.48 -1.10 10.67
C ALA A 50 6.94 0.32 10.48
N ILE A 51 6.68 0.76 9.25
CA ILE A 51 6.08 2.07 8.94
C ILE A 51 4.71 2.23 9.58
N LEU A 52 3.91 1.16 9.60
CA LEU A 52 2.58 1.15 10.23
C LEU A 52 2.63 0.94 11.75
N GLY A 53 3.81 0.73 12.34
CA GLY A 53 3.96 0.43 13.78
C GLY A 53 3.38 -0.93 14.17
N LEU A 54 3.23 -1.87 13.23
CA LEU A 54 2.76 -3.24 13.49
C LEU A 54 3.87 -4.13 14.06
N ILE A 55 5.12 -3.78 13.80
CA ILE A 55 6.32 -4.38 14.39
C ILE A 55 7.23 -3.28 14.91
N GLN A 56 7.96 -3.57 15.99
CA GLN A 56 8.95 -2.67 16.53
C GLN A 56 10.22 -2.70 15.67
N LYS A 57 10.72 -1.54 15.24
CA LYS A 57 12.03 -1.40 14.61
C LYS A 57 13.15 -1.52 15.65
N ASP A 58 14.35 -1.88 15.23
CA ASP A 58 15.52 -1.97 16.11
C ASP A 58 16.38 -0.70 16.04
N ALA A 59 16.35 0.03 14.89
CA ALA A 59 17.01 1.33 14.74
C ALA A 59 16.34 2.18 13.65
N GLY A 60 16.75 3.44 13.57
CA GLY A 60 16.24 4.41 12.61
C GLY A 60 15.03 5.18 13.10
N SER A 61 14.51 6.05 12.23
CA SER A 61 13.33 6.87 12.51
C SER A 61 12.31 6.80 11.38
N ILE A 62 11.04 6.92 11.73
CA ILE A 62 9.91 6.96 10.79
C ILE A 62 9.05 8.16 11.16
N SER A 63 8.72 8.98 10.16
CA SER A 63 7.71 10.03 10.29
C SER A 63 6.65 9.84 9.20
N LEU A 64 5.40 9.68 9.60
CA LEU A 64 4.26 9.48 8.71
C LEU A 64 3.24 10.60 8.92
N LEU A 65 2.88 11.29 7.84
CA LEU A 65 2.03 12.49 7.86
C LEU A 65 2.52 13.59 8.81
N GLY A 66 3.85 13.67 9.03
CA GLY A 66 4.49 14.64 9.92
C GLY A 66 4.53 14.23 11.40
N LYS A 67 4.10 13.01 11.73
CA LYS A 67 4.12 12.44 13.07
C LYS A 67 5.16 11.32 13.19
N THR A 68 5.89 11.29 14.28
CA THR A 68 6.74 10.16 14.68
C THR A 68 5.88 9.02 15.25
N GLU A 69 6.48 7.86 15.50
CA GLU A 69 5.76 6.73 16.13
C GLU A 69 5.16 7.10 17.49
N GLU A 70 5.90 7.89 18.29
CA GLU A 70 5.46 8.30 19.63
C GLU A 70 4.32 9.34 19.59
N GLU A 71 4.28 10.13 18.52
CA GLU A 71 3.25 11.16 18.30
C GLU A 71 2.01 10.64 17.57
N MET A 72 2.04 9.38 17.10
CA MET A 72 0.98 8.77 16.28
C MET A 72 -0.30 8.58 17.09
N ASP A 73 -1.27 9.42 16.85
CA ASP A 73 -2.59 9.40 17.46
C ASP A 73 -3.66 8.73 16.58
N ALA A 74 -4.86 8.53 17.14
CA ALA A 74 -5.99 7.95 16.43
C ALA A 74 -6.42 8.80 15.22
N ALA A 75 -6.39 10.12 15.34
CA ALA A 75 -6.77 11.05 14.27
C ALA A 75 -5.81 10.91 13.07
N THR A 76 -4.50 10.79 13.32
CA THR A 76 -3.51 10.55 12.26
C THR A 76 -3.70 9.16 11.63
N ARG A 77 -3.96 8.12 12.43
CA ARG A 77 -4.24 6.76 11.92
C ARG A 77 -5.47 6.73 11.02
N ASN A 78 -6.51 7.49 11.33
CA ASN A 78 -7.72 7.62 10.51
C ASN A 78 -7.47 8.22 9.12
N ARG A 79 -6.33 8.89 8.92
CA ARG A 79 -5.92 9.44 7.62
C ARG A 79 -5.09 8.47 6.77
N ILE A 80 -4.85 7.24 7.26
CA ILE A 80 -4.06 6.22 6.59
C ILE A 80 -4.99 5.11 6.11
N GLY A 81 -5.02 4.86 4.82
CA GLY A 81 -5.70 3.72 4.22
C GLY A 81 -4.72 2.60 3.94
N VAL A 82 -5.07 1.37 4.33
CA VAL A 82 -4.20 0.21 4.14
C VAL A 82 -4.95 -0.91 3.45
N VAL A 83 -4.35 -1.47 2.42
CA VAL A 83 -4.84 -2.63 1.70
C VAL A 83 -3.75 -3.70 1.72
N PHE A 84 -3.98 -4.77 2.47
CA PHE A 84 -3.08 -5.93 2.51
C PHE A 84 -3.56 -7.06 1.59
N ASP A 85 -2.63 -7.89 1.10
CA ASP A 85 -2.99 -9.18 0.52
C ASP A 85 -3.57 -10.08 1.61
N GLY A 86 -4.81 -10.54 1.40
CA GLY A 86 -5.48 -11.45 2.31
C GLY A 86 -6.85 -10.98 2.80
N SER A 87 -7.36 -11.69 3.78
CA SER A 87 -8.70 -11.48 4.32
C SER A 87 -8.62 -10.68 5.62
N ASN A 88 -9.02 -9.43 5.57
CA ASN A 88 -8.94 -8.52 6.71
C ASN A 88 -10.28 -8.28 7.41
N PHE A 89 -11.38 -8.83 6.88
CA PHE A 89 -12.72 -8.60 7.45
C PHE A 89 -13.34 -9.89 7.99
N PRO A 90 -14.17 -9.78 9.04
CA PRO A 90 -14.91 -10.93 9.58
C PRO A 90 -15.78 -11.60 8.52
N GLY A 91 -15.57 -12.89 8.29
CA GLY A 91 -16.25 -13.64 7.22
C GLY A 91 -17.77 -13.67 7.29
N ALA A 92 -18.37 -13.42 8.45
CA ALA A 92 -19.80 -13.40 8.66
C ALA A 92 -20.49 -12.08 8.26
N LEU A 93 -19.71 -11.00 8.07
CA LEU A 93 -20.24 -9.69 7.71
C LEU A 93 -20.36 -9.55 6.20
N SER A 94 -21.40 -8.85 5.77
CA SER A 94 -21.57 -8.37 4.39
C SER A 94 -21.03 -6.94 4.27
N PRO A 95 -20.78 -6.43 3.05
CA PRO A 95 -20.41 -5.02 2.86
C PRO A 95 -21.36 -4.03 3.53
N ASP A 96 -22.66 -4.28 3.47
CA ASP A 96 -23.67 -3.45 4.13
C ASP A 96 -23.46 -3.40 5.66
N LYS A 97 -23.20 -4.55 6.30
CA LYS A 97 -22.87 -4.59 7.73
C LYS A 97 -21.53 -3.98 8.07
N LEU A 98 -20.55 -4.11 7.19
CA LEU A 98 -19.24 -3.47 7.34
C LEU A 98 -19.37 -1.94 7.31
N ASN A 99 -20.26 -1.37 6.49
CA ASN A 99 -20.57 0.05 6.50
C ASN A 99 -20.93 0.53 7.92
N THR A 100 -21.87 -0.15 8.57
CA THR A 100 -22.27 0.20 9.95
C THR A 100 -21.12 0.11 10.97
N VAL A 101 -20.19 -0.82 10.77
CA VAL A 101 -18.99 -0.95 11.62
C VAL A 101 -18.05 0.21 11.39
N PHE A 102 -17.75 0.52 10.12
CA PHE A 102 -16.76 1.55 9.78
C PHE A 102 -17.23 2.98 10.06
N GLN A 103 -18.52 3.27 9.98
CA GLN A 103 -19.11 4.52 10.47
C GLN A 103 -18.81 4.80 11.95
N ARG A 104 -18.57 3.75 12.75
CA ARG A 104 -18.23 3.89 14.19
C ARG A 104 -16.72 3.94 14.44
N ILE A 105 -15.92 3.49 13.48
CA ILE A 105 -14.44 3.44 13.59
C ILE A 105 -13.81 4.71 13.02
N TYR A 106 -14.27 5.15 11.86
CA TYR A 106 -13.71 6.29 11.15
C TYR A 106 -14.62 7.51 11.26
N GLU A 107 -14.11 8.59 11.85
CA GLU A 107 -14.83 9.87 11.94
C GLU A 107 -15.13 10.49 10.56
N THR A 108 -14.25 10.20 9.59
CA THR A 108 -14.33 10.70 8.21
C THR A 108 -14.98 9.70 7.26
N TRP A 109 -15.70 8.69 7.78
CA TRP A 109 -16.37 7.69 6.93
C TRP A 109 -17.43 8.33 6.05
N ASP A 110 -17.36 8.05 4.77
CA ASP A 110 -18.29 8.52 3.74
C ASP A 110 -19.06 7.33 3.16
N GLU A 111 -20.30 7.18 3.59
CA GLU A 111 -21.18 6.09 3.18
C GLU A 111 -21.53 6.16 1.69
N ASP A 112 -21.73 7.37 1.15
CA ASP A 112 -22.08 7.55 -0.26
C ASP A 112 -20.92 7.15 -1.15
N VAL A 113 -19.70 7.54 -0.78
CA VAL A 113 -18.47 7.12 -1.47
C VAL A 113 -18.33 5.60 -1.38
N TYR A 114 -18.56 5.00 -0.20
CA TYR A 114 -18.45 3.57 -0.02
C TYR A 114 -19.40 2.78 -0.94
N PHE A 115 -20.67 3.12 -0.94
CA PHE A 115 -21.65 2.42 -1.78
C PHE A 115 -21.44 2.68 -3.27
N SER A 116 -21.00 3.87 -3.65
CA SER A 116 -20.60 4.18 -5.02
C SER A 116 -19.42 3.31 -5.47
N LEU A 117 -18.42 3.11 -4.61
CA LEU A 117 -17.28 2.23 -4.89
C LEU A 117 -17.69 0.76 -5.00
N LEU A 118 -18.60 0.28 -4.15
CA LEU A 118 -19.12 -1.08 -4.27
C LEU A 118 -19.79 -1.31 -5.63
N GLU A 119 -20.56 -0.33 -6.11
CA GLU A 119 -21.21 -0.40 -7.41
C GLU A 119 -20.20 -0.39 -8.56
N GLN A 120 -19.26 0.56 -8.56
CA GLN A 120 -18.20 0.67 -9.57
C GLN A 120 -17.34 -0.59 -9.66
N LEU A 121 -17.07 -1.23 -8.51
CA LEU A 121 -16.28 -2.46 -8.42
C LEU A 121 -17.12 -3.73 -8.60
N SER A 122 -18.43 -3.59 -8.85
CA SER A 122 -19.39 -4.68 -9.00
C SER A 122 -19.40 -5.65 -7.82
N LEU A 123 -19.43 -5.10 -6.61
CA LEU A 123 -19.47 -5.88 -5.36
C LEU A 123 -20.89 -6.00 -4.81
N PRO A 124 -21.37 -7.21 -4.47
CA PRO A 124 -22.69 -7.42 -3.90
C PRO A 124 -22.73 -6.93 -2.44
N LYS A 125 -23.71 -6.08 -2.10
CA LYS A 125 -23.84 -5.45 -0.78
C LYS A 125 -24.18 -6.42 0.33
N GLU A 126 -25.00 -7.45 0.05
CA GLU A 126 -25.56 -8.35 1.05
C GLU A 126 -24.80 -9.68 1.21
N LYS A 127 -23.96 -10.05 0.23
CA LYS A 127 -23.21 -11.30 0.24
C LYS A 127 -22.15 -11.28 1.35
N LYS A 128 -22.05 -12.36 2.12
CA LYS A 128 -21.08 -12.46 3.23
C LYS A 128 -19.64 -12.49 2.70
N PHE A 129 -18.73 -11.86 3.44
CA PHE A 129 -17.31 -11.75 3.06
C PHE A 129 -16.62 -13.11 2.84
N LYS A 130 -16.98 -14.15 3.64
CA LYS A 130 -16.45 -15.50 3.44
C LYS A 130 -16.76 -16.11 2.07
N GLU A 131 -17.81 -15.63 1.39
CA GLU A 131 -18.28 -16.08 0.09
C GLU A 131 -17.66 -15.28 -1.07
N PHE A 132 -16.82 -14.27 -0.77
CA PHE A 132 -16.12 -13.47 -1.75
C PHE A 132 -14.94 -14.24 -2.33
N SER A 133 -14.73 -14.11 -3.64
CA SER A 133 -13.46 -14.51 -4.27
C SER A 133 -12.31 -13.64 -3.74
N LYS A 134 -11.06 -14.07 -3.93
CA LYS A 134 -9.88 -13.29 -3.53
C LYS A 134 -9.91 -11.89 -4.17
N GLY A 135 -10.27 -11.79 -5.45
CA GLY A 135 -10.42 -10.50 -6.14
C GLY A 135 -11.52 -9.61 -5.57
N MET A 136 -12.68 -10.19 -5.20
CA MET A 136 -13.76 -9.42 -4.56
C MET A 136 -13.33 -8.91 -3.18
N ARG A 137 -12.58 -9.68 -2.41
CA ARG A 137 -12.04 -9.27 -1.11
C ARG A 137 -11.09 -8.09 -1.25
N MET A 138 -10.20 -8.15 -2.23
CA MET A 138 -9.27 -7.06 -2.55
C MET A 138 -10.02 -5.78 -2.93
N LYS A 139 -11.00 -5.86 -3.84
CA LYS A 139 -11.84 -4.74 -4.24
C LYS A 139 -12.56 -4.11 -3.04
N LEU A 140 -13.08 -4.94 -2.12
CA LEU A 140 -13.71 -4.44 -0.90
C LEU A 140 -12.72 -3.72 0.02
N SER A 141 -11.51 -4.26 0.20
CA SER A 141 -10.46 -3.60 0.99
C SER A 141 -10.10 -2.23 0.43
N ILE A 142 -10.02 -2.11 -0.89
CA ILE A 142 -9.80 -0.83 -1.57
C ILE A 142 -10.97 0.12 -1.33
N ALA A 143 -12.23 -0.34 -1.49
CA ALA A 143 -13.40 0.47 -1.23
C ALA A 143 -13.38 1.03 0.21
N VAL A 144 -13.09 0.19 1.20
CA VAL A 144 -12.97 0.62 2.61
C VAL A 144 -11.85 1.65 2.80
N ALA A 145 -10.65 1.38 2.29
CA ALA A 145 -9.49 2.27 2.45
C ALA A 145 -9.71 3.67 1.85
N LEU A 146 -10.57 3.79 0.85
CA LEU A 146 -10.86 5.04 0.16
C LEU A 146 -12.05 5.79 0.76
N SER A 147 -12.98 5.09 1.43
CA SER A 147 -14.23 5.69 1.92
C SER A 147 -14.09 6.47 3.21
N HIS A 148 -12.93 6.45 3.87
CA HIS A 148 -12.64 7.31 5.02
C HIS A 148 -11.72 8.49 4.68
N HIS A 149 -11.66 8.90 3.41
CA HIS A 149 -10.86 10.03 2.93
C HIS A 149 -9.39 9.98 3.33
N SER A 150 -8.78 8.78 3.27
CA SER A 150 -7.36 8.60 3.57
C SER A 150 -6.48 9.52 2.72
N GLU A 151 -5.52 10.19 3.37
CA GLU A 151 -4.53 11.05 2.71
C GLU A 151 -3.31 10.27 2.24
N PHE A 152 -3.01 9.19 2.95
CA PHE A 152 -1.89 8.29 2.67
C PHE A 152 -2.39 6.87 2.49
N LEU A 153 -2.04 6.24 1.39
CA LEU A 153 -2.45 4.88 1.04
C LEU A 153 -1.24 3.95 1.04
N ILE A 154 -1.39 2.77 1.64
CA ILE A 154 -0.45 1.67 1.51
C ILE A 154 -1.16 0.50 0.84
N LEU A 155 -0.62 0.06 -0.28
CA LEU A 155 -1.14 -1.05 -1.07
C LEU A 155 -0.09 -2.16 -1.08
N ASP A 156 -0.30 -3.21 -0.29
CA ASP A 156 0.58 -4.37 -0.23
C ASP A 156 0.02 -5.46 -1.13
N GLU A 157 0.72 -5.74 -2.23
CA GLU A 157 0.39 -6.79 -3.21
C GLU A 157 -1.05 -6.76 -3.74
N ALA A 158 -1.63 -5.57 -3.88
CA ALA A 158 -3.05 -5.37 -4.19
C ALA A 158 -3.59 -6.09 -5.44
N THR A 159 -2.73 -6.72 -6.25
CA THR A 159 -3.15 -7.42 -7.48
C THR A 159 -2.59 -8.84 -7.64
N SER A 160 -1.75 -9.32 -6.72
CA SER A 160 -1.02 -10.59 -6.85
C SER A 160 -1.90 -11.83 -7.06
N ALA A 161 -3.16 -11.74 -6.68
CA ALA A 161 -4.11 -12.85 -6.62
C ALA A 161 -5.24 -12.78 -7.64
N LEU A 162 -5.17 -11.85 -8.57
CA LEU A 162 -6.21 -11.64 -9.56
C LEU A 162 -5.87 -12.34 -10.87
N ASP A 163 -6.90 -12.83 -11.59
CA ASP A 163 -6.78 -13.15 -13.00
C ASP A 163 -6.52 -11.86 -13.81
N TYR A 164 -5.93 -11.99 -14.99
CA TYR A 164 -5.48 -10.87 -15.82
C TYR A 164 -6.57 -9.81 -16.08
N VAL A 165 -7.81 -10.22 -16.33
CA VAL A 165 -8.92 -9.30 -16.61
C VAL A 165 -9.34 -8.55 -15.34
N SER A 166 -9.50 -9.26 -14.24
CA SER A 166 -9.82 -8.66 -12.94
C SER A 166 -8.71 -7.74 -12.45
N GLU A 167 -7.45 -8.10 -12.71
CA GLU A 167 -6.29 -7.27 -12.39
C GLU A 167 -6.33 -5.94 -13.12
N GLN A 168 -6.57 -5.93 -14.43
CA GLN A 168 -6.65 -4.68 -15.19
C GLN A 168 -7.77 -3.76 -14.69
N ILE A 169 -8.94 -4.30 -14.37
CA ILE A 169 -10.07 -3.50 -13.85
C ILE A 169 -9.71 -2.91 -12.48
N VAL A 170 -9.11 -3.71 -11.61
CA VAL A 170 -8.69 -3.26 -10.27
C VAL A 170 -7.57 -2.23 -10.40
N GLN A 171 -6.57 -2.47 -11.24
CA GLN A 171 -5.45 -1.56 -11.47
C GLN A 171 -5.93 -0.19 -11.97
N GLN A 172 -6.79 -0.16 -12.99
CA GLN A 172 -7.37 1.09 -13.48
C GLN A 172 -8.19 1.83 -12.42
N SER A 173 -8.92 1.08 -11.59
CA SER A 173 -9.67 1.65 -10.48
C SER A 173 -8.74 2.24 -9.42
N ILE A 174 -7.69 1.52 -9.03
CA ILE A 174 -6.66 1.98 -8.11
C ILE A 174 -5.99 3.26 -8.64
N GLU A 175 -5.55 3.28 -9.90
CA GLU A 175 -4.90 4.44 -10.51
C GLU A 175 -5.79 5.68 -10.52
N ARG A 176 -7.07 5.52 -10.87
CA ARG A 176 -8.04 6.63 -10.82
C ARG A 176 -8.25 7.16 -9.42
N LEU A 177 -8.32 6.25 -8.45
CA LEU A 177 -8.61 6.59 -7.05
C LEU A 177 -7.38 7.11 -6.30
N MET A 178 -6.18 6.75 -6.72
CA MET A 178 -4.92 7.29 -6.18
C MET A 178 -4.59 8.68 -6.72
N LYS A 179 -5.21 9.11 -7.81
CA LYS A 179 -4.92 10.41 -8.43
C LYS A 179 -5.15 11.56 -7.46
N GLY A 180 -4.07 12.32 -7.18
CA GLY A 180 -4.08 13.43 -6.23
C GLY A 180 -3.90 13.01 -4.76
N ARG A 181 -3.68 11.72 -4.47
CA ARG A 181 -3.37 11.20 -3.13
C ARG A 181 -1.91 10.76 -3.05
N THR A 182 -1.41 10.60 -1.83
CA THR A 182 -0.09 10.01 -1.61
C THR A 182 -0.23 8.51 -1.42
N ALA A 183 0.55 7.73 -2.12
CA ALA A 183 0.49 6.27 -2.00
C ALA A 183 1.86 5.61 -2.05
N VAL A 184 2.01 4.52 -1.29
CA VAL A 184 3.08 3.54 -1.43
C VAL A 184 2.47 2.22 -1.87
N THR A 185 2.93 1.69 -2.99
CA THR A 185 2.52 0.38 -3.48
C THR A 185 3.69 -0.60 -3.43
N ILE A 186 3.48 -1.73 -2.76
CA ILE A 186 4.38 -2.88 -2.87
C ILE A 186 3.89 -3.71 -4.05
N ALA A 187 4.77 -3.98 -4.97
CA ALA A 187 4.41 -4.75 -6.15
C ALA A 187 5.34 -5.94 -6.35
N HIS A 188 4.75 -7.10 -6.56
CA HIS A 188 5.41 -8.26 -7.14
C HIS A 188 5.39 -8.23 -8.67
N ARG A 189 4.41 -7.52 -9.24
CA ARG A 189 4.31 -7.31 -10.69
C ARG A 189 4.71 -5.89 -11.02
N LEU A 190 5.68 -5.76 -11.89
CA LEU A 190 6.23 -4.46 -12.27
C LEU A 190 5.23 -3.58 -13.03
N SER A 191 4.23 -4.17 -13.67
CA SER A 191 3.10 -3.45 -14.28
C SER A 191 2.40 -2.51 -13.29
N THR A 192 2.35 -2.87 -12.02
CA THR A 192 1.69 -2.09 -10.96
C THR A 192 2.43 -0.79 -10.61
N VAL A 193 3.75 -0.74 -10.83
CA VAL A 193 4.59 0.41 -10.45
C VAL A 193 5.15 1.20 -11.63
N GLN A 194 4.87 0.79 -12.86
CA GLN A 194 5.38 1.47 -14.06
C GLN A 194 4.98 2.96 -14.13
N ASN A 195 3.77 3.27 -13.65
CA ASN A 195 3.21 4.61 -13.62
C ASN A 195 3.49 5.35 -12.30
N ALA A 196 4.30 4.79 -11.40
CA ALA A 196 4.68 5.46 -10.16
C ALA A 196 5.64 6.63 -10.45
N ASP A 197 5.50 7.72 -9.69
CA ASP A 197 6.38 8.90 -9.80
C ASP A 197 7.82 8.56 -9.44
N ARG A 198 7.99 7.60 -8.51
CA ARG A 198 9.29 7.07 -8.11
C ARG A 198 9.18 5.61 -7.71
N ILE A 199 10.22 4.86 -8.01
CA ILE A 199 10.37 3.44 -7.65
C ILE A 199 11.62 3.30 -6.81
N PHE A 200 11.52 2.58 -5.69
CA PHE A 200 12.63 2.13 -4.87
C PHE A 200 12.81 0.63 -5.03
N VAL A 201 14.01 0.22 -5.36
CA VAL A 201 14.37 -1.21 -5.47
C VAL A 201 15.07 -1.63 -4.19
N LEU A 202 14.40 -2.46 -3.42
CA LEU A 202 14.90 -3.00 -2.16
C LEU A 202 15.64 -4.32 -2.41
N GLY A 203 16.79 -4.48 -1.80
CA GLY A 203 17.59 -5.69 -1.79
C GLY A 203 18.23 -5.94 -0.43
N ASP A 204 19.09 -6.95 -0.33
CA ASP A 204 19.68 -7.41 0.92
C ASP A 204 20.48 -6.33 1.70
N LYS A 205 20.94 -5.29 1.01
CA LYS A 205 21.73 -4.19 1.59
C LYS A 205 20.97 -2.86 1.61
N GLY A 206 19.65 -2.90 1.71
CA GLY A 206 18.83 -1.70 1.69
C GLY A 206 18.34 -1.31 0.30
N ILE A 207 18.21 -0.01 0.01
CA ILE A 207 17.75 0.48 -1.29
C ILE A 207 18.92 0.45 -2.29
N LEU A 208 18.81 -0.41 -3.29
CA LEU A 208 19.81 -0.59 -4.34
C LEU A 208 19.72 0.47 -5.42
N GLU A 209 18.51 0.82 -5.82
CA GLU A 209 18.23 1.76 -6.90
C GLU A 209 16.97 2.57 -6.60
N GLN A 210 16.95 3.77 -7.15
CA GLN A 210 15.76 4.63 -7.14
C GLN A 210 15.68 5.47 -8.42
N GLY A 211 14.45 5.76 -8.85
CA GLY A 211 14.17 6.57 -10.03
C GLY A 211 12.79 6.30 -10.60
N SER A 212 12.46 6.94 -11.71
CA SER A 212 11.29 6.59 -12.52
C SER A 212 11.52 5.30 -13.31
N HIS A 213 10.45 4.69 -13.81
CA HIS A 213 10.53 3.52 -14.68
C HIS A 213 11.53 3.69 -15.83
N ALA A 214 11.44 4.81 -16.55
CA ALA A 214 12.32 5.08 -17.68
C ALA A 214 13.80 5.24 -17.28
N GLU A 215 14.07 5.93 -16.16
CA GLU A 215 15.43 6.10 -15.64
C GLU A 215 16.06 4.79 -15.22
N LEU A 216 15.28 3.94 -14.51
CA LEU A 216 15.75 2.66 -14.02
C LEU A 216 15.99 1.64 -15.15
N LEU A 217 15.15 1.63 -16.17
CA LEU A 217 15.40 0.82 -17.38
C LEU A 217 16.69 1.25 -18.10
N LYS A 218 16.91 2.57 -18.23
CA LYS A 218 18.11 3.11 -18.86
C LYS A 218 19.38 2.77 -18.09
N LYS A 219 19.32 2.71 -16.76
CA LYS A 219 20.45 2.29 -15.92
C LYS A 219 20.84 0.83 -16.16
N GLY A 220 19.91 -0.03 -16.57
CA GLY A 220 20.19 -1.44 -16.85
C GLY A 220 20.55 -2.27 -15.61
N GLY A 221 20.23 -1.78 -14.41
CA GLY A 221 20.56 -2.40 -13.13
C GLY A 221 19.57 -3.47 -12.68
N GLU A 222 19.34 -3.57 -11.36
CA GLU A 222 18.48 -4.59 -10.75
C GLU A 222 17.01 -4.48 -11.18
N TYR A 223 16.52 -3.23 -11.27
CA TYR A 223 15.19 -2.96 -11.83
C TYR A 223 15.00 -3.56 -13.22
N ALA A 224 15.96 -3.31 -14.11
CA ALA A 224 15.88 -3.79 -15.49
C ALA A 224 15.95 -5.31 -15.60
N LYS A 225 16.66 -5.98 -14.69
CA LYS A 225 16.68 -7.45 -14.59
C LYS A 225 15.32 -7.99 -14.16
N LEU A 226 14.77 -7.45 -13.07
CA LEU A 226 13.44 -7.82 -12.59
C LEU A 226 12.37 -7.61 -13.66
N TYR A 227 12.48 -6.51 -14.42
CA TYR A 227 11.54 -6.20 -15.49
C TYR A 227 11.55 -7.23 -16.64
N ARG A 228 12.75 -7.73 -17.02
CA ARG A 228 12.89 -8.75 -18.06
C ARG A 228 12.38 -10.13 -17.63
N ILE A 229 12.47 -10.46 -16.34
CA ILE A 229 11.99 -11.74 -15.80
C ILE A 229 10.45 -11.74 -15.69
N GLY A 230 9.83 -10.57 -15.49
CA GLY A 230 8.39 -10.42 -15.30
C GLY A 230 7.57 -10.23 -16.59
N GLN A 231 8.21 -10.22 -17.79
CA GLN A 231 7.57 -10.23 -19.10
C GLN A 231 7.45 -11.66 -19.64
#